data_7f23eacb9fc2cede2495d54d2180e30a
#
_entry.id   7f23eacb9fc2cede2495d54d2180e30a
#
_cell.length_a   1.000
_cell.length_b   1.000
_cell.length_c   1.000
_cell.angle_alpha   90.00
_cell.angle_beta   90.00
_cell.angle_gamma   90.00
#
_symmetry.space_group_name_H-M   'P 1'
#
loop_
_entity.id
_entity.type
_entity.pdbx_description
1 polymer ?
#
loop_
_entity_poly.entity_id
_entity_poly.type
_entity_poly.pdbx_seq_one_letter_code
_entity_poly.pdbx_strand_id
1 'polypeptide(L)'
;LHKAIRRQRQMCIRDRFYKGQAAYSFNKREYVLWEFPKHYLAFDYSYDVMSPMDKYLSTDKDNMFVGWKWTKVDQMSYMRDATLTYELETNTGFSIKAMARHRNDQPAGGVLQYWKNDGNIAGIWDDTNTFIKDITTTELGVTLRYAPGETYVNTKQRRVPVSLDAPIFSLSHTLGLKGVLGGEYNFNLTEASIRKRFWFGSWGKLDITARAGAQWNTVPFPLLNLPMANLSYITQHNESFSLINNMEFLNDRYASLALTYDMNGKLFNRIPLIKKLKWRETFRIRGMYGTLTDKNNPYKSHNGELFLFPMRDGVPTSHVMGSTPYLEASIGIYNIFKLLHIEYVRRLTYTDIPGVKKDGIRFMILMIF
;
A
#
# COMPACT_ATOMS: atom_id res chain seq x y z
N LEU A 1 2.19 4.60 30.36
CA LEU A 1 1.93 4.28 28.94
C LEU A 1 1.00 5.31 28.26
N HIS A 2 -0.17 5.63 28.84
CA HIS A 2 -1.09 6.63 28.29
C HIS A 2 -0.49 8.05 28.16
N LYS A 3 0.41 8.46 29.04
CA LYS A 3 1.11 9.76 28.94
C LYS A 3 2.13 9.78 27.78
N ALA A 4 2.80 8.67 27.49
CA ALA A 4 3.72 8.57 26.37
C ALA A 4 3.01 8.63 25.00
N ILE A 5 1.85 7.96 24.89
CA ILE A 5 1.01 7.99 23.67
C ILE A 5 0.43 9.40 23.43
N ARG A 6 0.04 10.11 24.49
CA ARG A 6 -0.40 11.52 24.38
C ARG A 6 0.74 12.46 23.93
N ARG A 7 1.97 12.24 24.44
CA ARG A 7 3.15 13.00 23.99
C ARG A 7 3.52 12.70 22.54
N GLN A 8 3.42 11.46 22.12
CA GLN A 8 3.64 11.08 20.71
C GLN A 8 2.62 11.72 19.76
N ARG A 9 1.33 11.74 20.13
CA ARG A 9 0.31 12.48 19.35
C ARG A 9 0.57 13.98 19.29
N GLN A 10 1.04 14.58 20.38
CA GLN A 10 1.41 16.01 20.41
C GLN A 10 2.71 16.29 19.63
N MET A 11 3.66 15.35 19.60
CA MET A 11 4.85 15.48 18.75
C MET A 11 4.50 15.40 17.26
N CYS A 12 3.61 14.48 16.83
CA CYS A 12 3.16 14.41 15.44
C CYS A 12 2.45 15.69 14.95
N ILE A 13 1.78 16.43 15.84
CA ILE A 13 1.14 17.72 15.52
C ILE A 13 2.18 18.87 15.53
N ARG A 14 3.30 18.70 16.19
CA ARG A 14 4.32 19.74 16.41
C ARG A 14 5.48 19.66 15.42
N ASP A 15 5.73 18.47 14.86
CA ASP A 15 6.78 18.26 13.87
C ASP A 15 6.31 18.79 12.51
N ARG A 16 7.07 19.73 11.98
CA ARG A 16 6.81 20.30 10.65
C ARG A 16 7.24 19.29 9.60
N PHE A 17 6.26 18.73 8.89
CA PHE A 17 6.53 17.90 7.74
C PHE A 17 6.80 18.77 6.53
N TYR A 18 7.79 18.39 5.73
CA TYR A 18 8.18 19.11 4.55
C TYR A 18 7.92 18.24 3.32
N LYS A 19 7.25 18.81 2.34
CA LYS A 19 7.08 18.21 1.02
C LYS A 19 7.39 19.28 -0.02
N GLY A 20 8.28 18.96 -0.95
CA GLY A 20 8.64 19.81 -2.07
C GLY A 20 8.66 19.01 -3.35
N GLN A 21 8.17 19.58 -4.44
CA GLN A 21 8.24 18.99 -5.76
C GLN A 21 8.74 20.05 -6.74
N ALA A 22 9.70 19.65 -7.57
CA ALA A 22 10.15 20.39 -8.72
C ALA A 22 10.01 19.48 -9.95
N ALA A 23 9.39 19.97 -11.01
CA ALA A 23 9.15 19.15 -12.17
C ALA A 23 9.28 19.94 -13.47
N TYR A 24 9.71 19.24 -14.51
CA TYR A 24 9.82 19.77 -15.86
C TYR A 24 9.07 18.85 -16.83
N SER A 25 8.13 19.43 -17.59
CA SER A 25 7.41 18.74 -18.66
C SER A 25 8.08 19.00 -20.00
N PHE A 26 8.36 17.94 -20.76
CA PHE A 26 8.90 18.04 -22.11
C PHE A 26 7.79 18.27 -23.16
N ASN A 27 6.53 18.17 -22.75
CA ASN A 27 5.40 18.47 -23.63
C ASN A 27 5.32 19.98 -23.90
N LYS A 28 5.16 20.36 -25.16
CA LYS A 28 5.16 21.78 -25.59
C LYS A 28 3.89 22.54 -25.22
N ARG A 29 2.85 21.87 -24.72
CA ARG A 29 1.55 22.48 -24.39
C ARG A 29 1.39 22.45 -22.86
N GLU A 30 1.41 23.61 -22.24
CA GLU A 30 1.14 23.85 -20.83
C GLU A 30 1.93 22.96 -19.85
N TYR A 31 2.48 23.53 -18.79
CA TYR A 31 3.36 22.89 -17.78
C TYR A 31 2.60 21.99 -16.82
N VAL A 32 1.82 21.01 -17.31
CA VAL A 32 1.04 20.09 -16.50
C VAL A 32 1.60 18.67 -16.60
N LEU A 33 1.97 18.10 -15.47
CA LEU A 33 2.60 16.77 -15.37
C LEU A 33 1.66 15.62 -15.70
N TRP A 34 0.34 15.84 -15.62
CA TRP A 34 -0.67 14.80 -15.85
C TRP A 34 -1.17 14.74 -17.29
N GLU A 35 -0.70 15.62 -18.16
CA GLU A 35 -1.13 15.63 -19.55
C GLU A 35 -0.77 14.31 -20.26
N PHE A 36 -1.71 13.80 -21.06
CA PHE A 36 -1.46 12.62 -21.88
C PHE A 36 -1.02 13.03 -23.28
N PRO A 37 0.03 12.39 -23.85
CA PRO A 37 0.95 11.44 -23.23
C PRO A 37 1.93 12.13 -22.28
N LYS A 38 2.22 11.50 -21.14
CA LYS A 38 3.17 12.06 -20.18
C LYS A 38 4.60 12.00 -20.69
N HIS A 39 5.31 13.10 -20.51
CA HIS A 39 6.75 13.16 -20.74
C HIS A 39 7.35 14.20 -19.80
N TYR A 40 7.84 13.75 -18.67
CA TYR A 40 8.33 14.66 -17.63
C TYR A 40 9.48 14.09 -16.81
N LEU A 41 10.22 15.00 -16.19
CA LEU A 41 11.19 14.73 -15.12
C LEU A 41 10.71 15.45 -13.87
N ALA A 42 10.63 14.75 -12.74
CA ALA A 42 10.22 15.33 -11.48
C ALA A 42 11.18 14.95 -10.37
N PHE A 43 11.46 15.88 -9.48
CA PHE A 43 12.17 15.66 -8.23
C PHE A 43 11.18 15.91 -7.09
N ASP A 44 11.00 14.92 -6.24
CA ASP A 44 10.13 14.95 -5.07
C ASP A 44 10.99 14.78 -3.81
N TYR A 45 10.83 15.68 -2.85
CA TYR A 45 11.40 15.52 -1.52
C TYR A 45 10.29 15.54 -0.49
N SER A 46 10.31 14.59 0.43
CA SER A 46 9.36 14.54 1.53
C SER A 46 10.03 14.11 2.84
N TYR A 47 9.63 14.75 3.92
CA TYR A 47 9.89 14.33 5.29
C TYR A 47 8.57 14.22 6.03
N ASP A 48 8.20 13.01 6.40
CA ASP A 48 6.87 12.74 6.96
C ASP A 48 6.91 11.52 7.90
N VAL A 49 5.91 11.41 8.77
CA VAL A 49 5.66 10.19 9.57
C VAL A 49 4.71 9.29 8.80
N MET A 50 5.19 8.09 8.49
CA MET A 50 4.44 7.12 7.68
C MET A 50 4.43 5.76 8.35
N SER A 51 3.37 4.98 8.12
CA SER A 51 3.44 3.55 8.31
C SER A 51 4.31 2.93 7.21
N PRO A 52 5.13 1.92 7.49
CA PRO A 52 5.85 1.18 6.45
C PRO A 52 4.95 0.64 5.34
N MET A 53 3.67 0.44 5.60
CA MET A 53 2.67 0.00 4.62
C MET A 53 2.11 1.14 3.76
N ASP A 54 2.19 2.38 4.21
CA ASP A 54 1.71 3.55 3.45
C ASP A 54 2.55 3.83 2.19
N LYS A 55 3.77 3.28 2.12
CA LYS A 55 4.63 3.40 0.92
C LYS A 55 3.99 2.82 -0.35
N TYR A 56 3.01 1.95 -0.21
CA TYR A 56 2.26 1.34 -1.31
C TYR A 56 0.93 2.04 -1.61
N LEU A 57 0.50 2.95 -0.73
CA LEU A 57 -0.75 3.68 -0.89
C LEU A 57 -0.46 5.05 -1.50
N SER A 58 -0.80 5.25 -2.76
CA SER A 58 -0.85 6.57 -3.39
C SER A 58 -2.09 7.34 -2.91
N THR A 59 -2.18 7.62 -1.63
CA THR A 59 -3.25 8.44 -1.07
C THR A 59 -2.80 9.89 -1.00
N ASP A 60 -3.69 10.78 -1.38
CA ASP A 60 -3.49 12.21 -1.21
C ASP A 60 -3.56 12.50 0.30
N LYS A 61 -2.39 12.70 0.93
CA LYS A 61 -2.26 12.83 2.39
C LYS A 61 -2.84 14.13 2.93
N ASP A 62 -3.07 15.11 2.07
CA ASP A 62 -3.65 16.40 2.45
C ASP A 62 -5.15 16.28 2.72
N ASN A 63 -5.74 15.11 2.52
CA ASN A 63 -7.12 14.84 2.88
C ASN A 63 -7.25 14.63 4.40
N MET A 64 -7.92 15.54 5.08
CA MET A 64 -8.22 15.49 6.52
C MET A 64 -8.78 14.14 6.97
N PHE A 65 -9.52 13.46 6.12
CA PHE A 65 -10.14 12.15 6.39
C PHE A 65 -9.13 10.98 6.38
N VAL A 66 -7.98 11.11 5.75
CA VAL A 66 -6.92 10.10 5.77
C VAL A 66 -6.31 9.98 7.18
N GLY A 67 -6.33 11.06 7.95
CA GLY A 67 -5.85 11.11 9.33
C GLY A 67 -6.70 10.28 10.31
N TRP A 68 -7.94 9.96 9.98
CA TRP A 68 -8.80 9.13 10.82
C TRP A 68 -8.46 7.65 10.67
N LYS A 69 -7.53 7.19 11.52
CA LYS A 69 -7.07 5.80 11.55
C LYS A 69 -7.94 4.98 12.50
N TRP A 70 -8.32 3.77 12.09
CA TRP A 70 -9.13 2.86 12.91
C TRP A 70 -8.31 1.80 13.65
N THR A 71 -7.03 1.69 13.31
CA THR A 71 -6.06 0.81 13.97
C THR A 71 -5.19 1.61 14.91
N LYS A 72 -4.49 0.91 15.83
CA LYS A 72 -3.45 1.54 16.64
C LYS A 72 -2.33 2.05 15.73
N VAL A 73 -1.98 3.33 15.89
CA VAL A 73 -0.94 4.01 15.11
C VAL A 73 0.35 4.00 15.93
N ASP A 74 0.91 2.83 16.16
CA ASP A 74 2.07 2.59 17.02
C ASP A 74 3.27 1.97 16.28
N GLN A 75 3.14 1.74 14.97
CA GLN A 75 4.19 1.22 14.09
C GLN A 75 4.43 2.23 12.97
N MET A 76 4.96 3.37 13.33
CA MET A 76 5.23 4.49 12.44
C MET A 76 6.72 4.75 12.34
N SER A 77 7.14 5.31 11.22
CA SER A 77 8.52 5.72 10.95
C SER A 77 8.57 7.17 10.49
N TYR A 78 9.62 7.88 10.87
CA TYR A 78 10.04 9.10 10.22
C TYR A 78 10.72 8.74 8.91
N MET A 79 10.13 9.11 7.79
CA MET A 79 10.68 8.84 6.46
C MET A 79 11.15 10.12 5.81
N ARG A 80 12.42 10.15 5.43
CA ARG A 80 12.99 11.13 4.51
C ARG A 80 13.14 10.45 3.16
N ASP A 81 12.50 10.99 2.15
CA ASP A 81 12.46 10.41 0.81
C ASP A 81 12.81 11.50 -0.21
N ALA A 82 13.85 11.27 -0.98
CA ALA A 82 14.23 12.10 -2.12
C ALA A 82 14.15 11.23 -3.37
N THR A 83 13.25 11.56 -4.27
CA THR A 83 12.96 10.75 -5.46
C THR A 83 13.06 11.58 -6.72
N LEU A 84 13.90 11.15 -7.66
CA LEU A 84 13.95 11.63 -9.03
C LEU A 84 13.20 10.65 -9.92
N THR A 85 12.20 11.13 -10.65
CA THR A 85 11.35 10.33 -11.53
C THR A 85 11.39 10.87 -12.96
N TYR A 86 11.65 10.00 -13.91
CA TYR A 86 11.44 10.25 -15.33
C TYR A 86 10.32 9.35 -15.83
N GLU A 87 9.31 9.90 -16.48
CA GLU A 87 8.18 9.15 -17.04
C GLU A 87 7.95 9.56 -18.50
N LEU A 88 7.91 8.53 -19.36
CA LEU A 88 7.59 8.66 -20.78
C LEU A 88 6.41 7.76 -21.11
N GLU A 89 5.37 8.32 -21.68
CA GLU A 89 4.16 7.62 -22.10
C GLU A 89 3.98 7.80 -23.62
N THR A 90 3.50 6.74 -24.27
CA THR A 90 3.24 6.74 -25.71
C THR A 90 1.74 6.69 -26.00
N ASN A 91 1.33 7.11 -27.18
CA ASN A 91 -0.06 7.01 -27.62
C ASN A 91 -0.55 5.57 -27.83
N THR A 92 0.35 4.60 -27.84
CA THR A 92 0.03 3.15 -27.95
C THR A 92 -0.37 2.53 -26.62
N GLY A 93 -0.39 3.30 -25.52
CA GLY A 93 -0.68 2.83 -24.16
C GLY A 93 0.52 2.20 -23.45
N PHE A 94 1.71 2.31 -24.02
CA PHE A 94 2.95 1.90 -23.35
C PHE A 94 3.56 3.08 -22.60
N SER A 95 4.02 2.84 -21.38
CA SER A 95 4.79 3.83 -20.63
C SER A 95 5.96 3.19 -19.88
N ILE A 96 7.03 3.96 -19.76
CA ILE A 96 8.20 3.64 -18.95
C ILE A 96 8.39 4.72 -17.90
N LYS A 97 8.61 4.30 -16.67
CA LYS A 97 8.94 5.16 -15.54
C LYS A 97 10.26 4.68 -14.94
N ALA A 98 11.28 5.53 -14.99
CA ALA A 98 12.55 5.33 -14.31
C ALA A 98 12.57 6.16 -13.03
N MET A 99 13.12 5.63 -11.96
CA MET A 99 13.17 6.25 -10.64
C MET A 99 14.54 6.05 -10.01
N ALA A 100 15.09 7.12 -9.46
CA ALA A 100 16.22 7.06 -8.52
C ALA A 100 15.71 7.61 -7.18
N ARG A 101 15.83 6.83 -6.10
CA ARG A 101 15.31 7.19 -4.78
C ARG A 101 16.36 7.01 -3.71
N HIS A 102 16.47 7.99 -2.84
CA HIS A 102 17.22 7.92 -1.62
C HIS A 102 16.28 8.08 -0.44
N ARG A 103 16.26 7.09 0.46
CA ARG A 103 15.34 7.04 1.59
C ARG A 103 16.09 6.74 2.88
N ASN A 104 15.73 7.47 3.93
CA ASN A 104 16.09 7.17 5.31
C ASN A 104 14.80 6.91 6.10
N ASP A 105 14.75 5.77 6.78
CA ASP A 105 13.61 5.26 7.53
C ASP A 105 14.02 5.08 8.98
N GLN A 106 13.50 5.93 9.87
CA GLN A 106 13.76 5.90 11.31
C GLN A 106 12.48 5.56 12.06
N PRO A 107 12.43 4.44 12.83
CA PRO A 107 11.29 4.13 13.68
C PRO A 107 10.91 5.29 14.60
N ALA A 108 9.62 5.62 14.67
CA ALA A 108 9.12 6.67 15.55
C ALA A 108 8.96 6.20 17.01
N GLY A 109 9.43 5.00 17.33
CA GLY A 109 9.31 4.37 18.64
C GLY A 109 8.02 3.56 18.81
N GLY A 110 7.73 3.17 20.04
CA GLY A 110 6.62 2.27 20.35
C GLY A 110 6.96 0.82 20.03
N VAL A 111 6.08 0.16 19.27
CA VAL A 111 6.23 -1.25 18.89
C VAL A 111 7.26 -1.42 17.75
N LEU A 112 7.38 -0.43 16.88
CA LEU A 112 8.34 -0.48 15.78
C LEU A 112 9.72 -0.05 16.27
N GLN A 113 10.63 -0.99 16.32
CA GLN A 113 12.05 -0.80 16.64
C GLN A 113 12.88 -1.76 15.81
N TYR A 114 14.12 -1.38 15.52
CA TYR A 114 15.04 -2.19 14.72
C TYR A 114 16.12 -2.76 15.64
N TRP A 115 16.02 -4.07 15.91
CA TRP A 115 16.98 -4.82 16.69
C TRP A 115 17.58 -5.91 15.84
N LYS A 116 18.90 -5.92 15.71
CA LYS A 116 19.60 -6.99 14.98
C LYS A 116 19.47 -8.31 15.72
N ASN A 117 19.41 -9.38 14.94
CA ASN A 117 19.37 -10.75 15.46
C ASN A 117 20.71 -11.18 16.07
N ASP A 118 21.84 -10.54 15.73
CA ASP A 118 23.20 -10.84 16.16
C ASP A 118 23.60 -12.34 16.02
N GLY A 119 22.96 -13.07 15.10
CA GLY A 119 23.18 -14.50 14.84
C GLY A 119 22.49 -15.45 15.83
N ASN A 120 21.72 -14.94 16.77
CA ASN A 120 20.97 -15.76 17.74
C ASN A 120 19.63 -16.22 17.15
N ILE A 121 19.50 -17.52 16.87
CA ILE A 121 18.28 -18.11 16.28
C ILE A 121 17.11 -18.14 17.26
N ALA A 122 17.35 -18.13 18.55
CA ALA A 122 16.29 -18.32 19.55
C ALA A 122 15.26 -17.17 19.58
N GLY A 123 15.55 -16.04 18.89
CA GLY A 123 14.64 -14.89 18.83
C GLY A 123 14.30 -14.30 20.19
N ILE A 124 15.10 -14.61 21.21
CA ILE A 124 14.95 -14.09 22.54
C ILE A 124 15.51 -12.69 22.56
N TRP A 125 14.71 -11.74 22.96
CA TRP A 125 15.15 -10.40 23.26
C TRP A 125 16.05 -10.47 24.51
N ASP A 126 17.32 -10.18 24.34
CA ASP A 126 18.24 -9.99 25.44
C ASP A 126 18.95 -8.64 25.30
N ASP A 127 19.64 -8.21 26.36
CA ASP A 127 20.37 -6.94 26.39
C ASP A 127 21.60 -6.92 25.46
N THR A 128 21.89 -8.03 24.76
CA THR A 128 23.02 -8.16 23.84
C THR A 128 22.64 -7.79 22.40
N ASN A 129 21.34 -7.70 22.07
CA ASN A 129 20.91 -7.35 20.72
C ASN A 129 21.28 -5.91 20.35
N THR A 130 21.86 -5.73 19.17
CA THR A 130 22.28 -4.41 18.69
C THR A 130 21.08 -3.61 18.19
N PHE A 131 20.86 -2.44 18.79
CA PHE A 131 19.85 -1.48 18.34
C PHE A 131 20.31 -0.70 17.13
N ILE A 132 19.47 -0.61 16.11
CA ILE A 132 19.67 0.15 14.88
C ILE A 132 18.72 1.34 14.89
N LYS A 133 19.27 2.54 14.79
CA LYS A 133 18.49 3.78 14.86
C LYS A 133 17.64 4.02 13.63
N ASP A 134 18.17 3.75 12.44
CA ASP A 134 17.55 4.03 11.15
C ASP A 134 18.12 3.11 10.06
N ILE A 135 17.46 3.11 8.92
CA ILE A 135 17.88 2.39 7.72
C ILE A 135 17.95 3.38 6.58
N THR A 136 19.07 3.38 5.85
CA THR A 136 19.23 4.15 4.64
C THR A 136 19.24 3.25 3.42
N THR A 137 18.43 3.55 2.42
CA THR A 137 18.40 2.86 1.13
C THR A 137 18.60 3.83 -0.02
N THR A 138 19.38 3.39 -1.01
CA THR A 138 19.49 4.06 -2.32
C THR A 138 19.00 3.08 -3.37
N GLU A 139 18.04 3.51 -4.17
CA GLU A 139 17.28 2.61 -5.03
C GLU A 139 17.23 3.16 -6.47
N LEU A 140 17.35 2.25 -7.43
CA LEU A 140 17.04 2.51 -8.84
C LEU A 140 15.88 1.62 -9.25
N GLY A 141 14.84 2.20 -9.81
CA GLY A 141 13.65 1.47 -10.21
C GLY A 141 13.26 1.74 -11.66
N VAL A 142 12.75 0.72 -12.33
CA VAL A 142 12.12 0.83 -13.64
C VAL A 142 10.74 0.20 -13.56
N THR A 143 9.71 0.90 -14.03
CA THR A 143 8.35 0.39 -14.17
C THR A 143 7.93 0.49 -15.62
N LEU A 144 7.54 -0.63 -16.18
CA LEU A 144 6.91 -0.74 -17.49
C LEU A 144 5.41 -0.88 -17.29
N ARG A 145 4.62 -0.08 -18.01
CA ARG A 145 3.17 -0.15 -18.00
C ARG A 145 2.68 -0.26 -19.43
N TYR A 146 1.75 -1.18 -19.64
CA TYR A 146 1.09 -1.36 -20.92
C TYR A 146 -0.42 -1.42 -20.72
N ALA A 147 -1.14 -0.50 -21.37
CA ALA A 147 -2.59 -0.35 -21.28
C ALA A 147 -3.19 -0.15 -22.66
N PRO A 148 -3.32 -1.22 -23.47
CA PRO A 148 -3.85 -1.11 -24.82
C PRO A 148 -5.30 -0.65 -24.82
N GLY A 149 -5.61 0.34 -25.66
CA GLY A 149 -6.94 0.90 -25.78
C GLY A 149 -7.35 1.86 -24.66
N GLU A 150 -6.46 2.20 -23.75
CA GLU A 150 -6.71 3.23 -22.74
C GLU A 150 -6.68 4.62 -23.41
N THR A 151 -7.74 5.39 -23.18
CA THR A 151 -7.89 6.75 -23.72
C THR A 151 -8.18 7.74 -22.61
N TYR A 152 -7.74 8.98 -22.79
CA TYR A 152 -7.87 10.03 -21.80
C TYR A 152 -8.39 11.34 -22.41
N VAL A 153 -9.06 12.11 -21.58
CA VAL A 153 -9.34 13.52 -21.82
C VAL A 153 -8.53 14.35 -20.84
N ASN A 154 -7.72 15.25 -21.37
CA ASN A 154 -6.97 16.22 -20.59
C ASN A 154 -7.88 17.40 -20.24
N THR A 155 -8.05 17.67 -18.95
CA THR A 155 -8.72 18.85 -18.43
C THR A 155 -7.69 19.80 -17.84
N LYS A 156 -8.08 21.04 -17.54
CA LYS A 156 -7.18 22.01 -16.88
C LYS A 156 -6.69 21.57 -15.50
N GLN A 157 -7.43 20.67 -14.84
CA GLN A 157 -7.13 20.24 -13.47
C GLN A 157 -6.55 18.83 -13.38
N ARG A 158 -6.94 17.94 -14.28
CA ARG A 158 -6.52 16.53 -14.23
C ARG A 158 -6.76 15.82 -15.56
N ARG A 159 -6.07 14.71 -15.74
CA ARG A 159 -6.35 13.73 -16.77
C ARG A 159 -7.48 12.80 -16.32
N VAL A 160 -8.49 12.62 -17.15
CA VAL A 160 -9.64 11.75 -16.88
C VAL A 160 -9.63 10.58 -17.86
N PRO A 161 -9.57 9.31 -17.39
CA PRO A 161 -9.67 8.16 -18.28
C PRO A 161 -11.09 8.06 -18.84
N VAL A 162 -11.20 7.82 -20.14
CA VAL A 162 -12.47 7.62 -20.86
C VAL A 162 -12.77 6.13 -20.97
N SER A 163 -11.80 5.33 -21.40
CA SER A 163 -11.91 3.88 -21.45
C SER A 163 -11.57 3.29 -20.07
N LEU A 164 -12.60 2.86 -19.34
CA LEU A 164 -12.44 2.33 -17.98
C LEU A 164 -12.21 0.81 -17.95
N ASP A 165 -12.33 0.14 -19.09
CA ASP A 165 -12.25 -1.32 -19.25
C ASP A 165 -10.98 -1.81 -19.96
N ALA A 166 -10.11 -0.90 -20.38
CA ALA A 166 -8.80 -1.26 -20.91
C ALA A 166 -8.01 -2.09 -19.89
N PRO A 167 -7.41 -3.23 -20.31
CA PRO A 167 -6.52 -3.97 -19.42
C PRO A 167 -5.26 -3.17 -19.15
N ILE A 168 -4.78 -3.21 -17.91
CA ILE A 168 -3.56 -2.52 -17.50
C ILE A 168 -2.59 -3.57 -16.96
N PHE A 169 -1.45 -3.70 -17.60
CA PHE A 169 -0.34 -4.54 -17.18
C PHE A 169 0.78 -3.64 -16.64
N SER A 170 1.36 -4.01 -15.52
CA SER A 170 2.50 -3.28 -14.96
C SER A 170 3.54 -4.26 -14.46
N LEU A 171 4.80 -3.99 -14.77
CA LEU A 171 5.96 -4.73 -14.28
C LEU A 171 6.97 -3.71 -13.77
N SER A 172 7.38 -3.86 -12.52
CA SER A 172 8.41 -3.02 -11.91
C SER A 172 9.55 -3.86 -11.39
N HIS A 173 10.76 -3.30 -11.49
CA HIS A 173 11.95 -3.86 -10.91
C HIS A 173 12.73 -2.75 -10.21
N THR A 174 13.08 -2.99 -8.94
CA THR A 174 13.80 -2.04 -8.11
C THR A 174 15.08 -2.69 -7.59
N LEU A 175 16.19 -1.99 -7.76
CA LEU A 175 17.51 -2.36 -7.28
C LEU A 175 17.86 -1.49 -6.08
N GLY A 176 18.18 -2.08 -4.94
CA GLY A 176 18.82 -1.41 -3.82
C GLY A 176 20.35 -1.47 -3.98
N LEU A 177 21.03 -0.36 -3.76
CA LEU A 177 22.47 -0.21 -3.97
C LEU A 177 23.19 0.05 -2.64
N LYS A 178 23.92 -0.95 -2.15
CA LYS A 178 24.76 -0.80 -0.96
C LYS A 178 25.99 0.04 -1.27
N GLY A 179 26.34 0.98 -0.36
CA GLY A 179 27.51 1.85 -0.47
C GLY A 179 27.30 3.11 -1.31
N VAL A 180 26.20 3.22 -2.07
CA VAL A 180 25.89 4.43 -2.84
C VAL A 180 25.10 5.40 -1.95
N LEU A 181 25.58 6.63 -1.79
CA LEU A 181 24.97 7.67 -0.94
C LEU A 181 24.63 7.19 0.49
N GLY A 182 25.39 6.24 1.04
CA GLY A 182 25.12 5.67 2.34
C GLY A 182 24.06 4.55 2.37
N GLY A 183 23.64 4.04 1.22
CA GLY A 183 22.75 2.87 1.14
C GLY A 183 23.37 1.65 1.83
N GLU A 184 22.60 0.98 2.69
CA GLU A 184 23.10 -0.10 3.55
C GLU A 184 22.86 -1.48 2.97
N TYR A 185 21.87 -1.63 2.07
CA TYR A 185 21.40 -2.93 1.58
C TYR A 185 21.45 -3.04 0.07
N ASN A 186 21.89 -4.23 -0.41
CA ASN A 186 21.67 -4.66 -1.78
C ASN A 186 20.42 -5.50 -1.86
N PHE A 187 19.50 -5.11 -2.72
CA PHE A 187 18.30 -5.90 -2.93
C PHE A 187 17.73 -5.77 -4.34
N ASN A 188 16.96 -6.77 -4.73
CA ASN A 188 16.22 -6.83 -5.98
C ASN A 188 14.76 -7.14 -5.67
N LEU A 189 13.89 -6.19 -5.97
CA LEU A 189 12.44 -6.34 -5.81
C LEU A 189 11.79 -6.31 -7.18
N THR A 190 11.06 -7.37 -7.52
CA THR A 190 10.26 -7.44 -8.74
C THR A 190 8.78 -7.50 -8.38
N GLU A 191 7.96 -6.66 -9.00
CA GLU A 191 6.52 -6.68 -8.81
C GLU A 191 5.82 -6.64 -10.17
N ALA A 192 4.74 -7.40 -10.29
CA ALA A 192 3.87 -7.41 -11.47
C ALA A 192 2.42 -7.19 -11.04
N SER A 193 1.65 -6.50 -11.86
CA SER A 193 0.21 -6.35 -11.64
C SER A 193 -0.59 -6.34 -12.93
N ILE A 194 -1.81 -6.86 -12.83
CA ILE A 194 -2.79 -6.86 -13.91
C ILE A 194 -4.09 -6.31 -13.34
N ARG A 195 -4.69 -5.34 -14.05
CA ARG A 195 -6.01 -4.80 -13.75
C ARG A 195 -6.89 -4.88 -14.98
N LYS A 196 -8.14 -5.36 -14.80
CA LYS A 196 -9.13 -5.45 -15.87
C LYS A 196 -10.53 -5.24 -15.32
N ARG A 197 -11.34 -4.49 -16.06
CA ARG A 197 -12.80 -4.36 -15.83
C ARG A 197 -13.56 -5.16 -16.87
N PHE A 198 -14.59 -5.86 -16.42
CA PHE A 198 -15.56 -6.55 -17.26
C PHE A 198 -16.94 -5.94 -17.04
N TRP A 199 -17.62 -5.66 -18.12
CA TRP A 199 -18.99 -5.14 -18.11
C TRP A 199 -19.97 -6.27 -18.44
N PHE A 200 -21.00 -6.42 -17.62
CA PHE A 200 -22.07 -7.42 -17.79
C PHE A 200 -23.40 -6.76 -18.13
N GLY A 201 -23.39 -5.67 -18.89
CA GLY A 201 -24.55 -4.91 -19.28
C GLY A 201 -25.35 -4.42 -18.07
N SER A 202 -26.62 -4.81 -17.98
CA SER A 202 -27.49 -4.42 -16.86
C SER A 202 -27.15 -5.07 -15.52
N TRP A 203 -26.23 -6.05 -15.48
CA TRP A 203 -25.77 -6.72 -14.28
C TRP A 203 -24.55 -6.02 -13.64
N GLY A 204 -24.11 -4.91 -14.23
CA GLY A 204 -23.04 -4.11 -13.67
C GLY A 204 -21.65 -4.47 -14.17
N LYS A 205 -20.65 -4.42 -13.30
CA LYS A 205 -19.25 -4.59 -13.64
C LYS A 205 -18.49 -5.37 -12.59
N LEU A 206 -17.44 -6.07 -13.05
CA LEU A 206 -16.46 -6.76 -12.22
C LEU A 206 -15.08 -6.13 -12.46
N ASP A 207 -14.48 -5.59 -11.43
CA ASP A 207 -13.10 -5.13 -11.42
C ASP A 207 -12.22 -6.23 -10.83
N ILE A 208 -11.19 -6.63 -11.58
CA ILE A 208 -10.20 -7.63 -11.17
C ILE A 208 -8.85 -6.94 -11.09
N THR A 209 -8.17 -7.11 -9.96
CA THR A 209 -6.77 -6.71 -9.81
C THR A 209 -5.99 -7.88 -9.22
N ALA A 210 -4.97 -8.33 -9.93
CA ALA A 210 -4.02 -9.32 -9.46
C ALA A 210 -2.64 -8.69 -9.34
N ARG A 211 -1.90 -9.03 -8.29
CA ARG A 211 -0.53 -8.60 -8.06
C ARG A 211 0.33 -9.76 -7.59
N ALA A 212 1.59 -9.73 -7.96
CA ALA A 212 2.60 -10.63 -7.43
C ALA A 212 3.91 -9.87 -7.24
N GLY A 213 4.68 -10.25 -6.24
CA GLY A 213 5.97 -9.65 -5.97
C GLY A 213 6.95 -10.63 -5.35
N ALA A 214 8.23 -10.41 -5.63
CA ALA A 214 9.32 -11.20 -5.08
C ALA A 214 10.51 -10.32 -4.71
N GLN A 215 10.93 -10.43 -3.46
CA GLN A 215 12.19 -9.93 -2.94
C GLN A 215 13.23 -11.04 -3.06
N TRP A 216 14.24 -10.82 -3.89
CA TRP A 216 15.18 -11.88 -4.26
C TRP A 216 16.35 -12.02 -3.28
N ASN A 217 16.72 -10.96 -2.58
CA ASN A 217 17.84 -10.92 -1.66
C ASN A 217 17.42 -11.15 -0.21
N THR A 218 18.41 -11.35 0.63
CA THR A 218 18.23 -11.32 2.09
C THR A 218 18.20 -9.89 2.55
N VAL A 219 17.10 -9.50 3.22
CA VAL A 219 16.87 -8.14 3.69
C VAL A 219 16.14 -8.15 5.04
N PRO A 220 16.33 -7.11 5.89
CA PRO A 220 15.56 -6.99 7.12
C PRO A 220 14.07 -6.69 6.82
N PHE A 221 13.21 -6.96 7.80
CA PHE A 221 11.76 -6.94 7.63
C PHE A 221 11.19 -5.61 7.06
N PRO A 222 11.75 -4.41 7.31
CA PRO A 222 11.22 -3.19 6.73
C PRO A 222 11.34 -3.10 5.20
N LEU A 223 12.21 -3.92 4.61
CA LEU A 223 12.44 -4.01 3.15
C LEU A 223 11.72 -5.21 2.51
N LEU A 224 10.98 -6.00 3.29
CA LEU A 224 10.14 -7.08 2.77
C LEU A 224 8.86 -6.56 2.12
N ASN A 225 8.17 -7.44 1.41
CA ASN A 225 6.85 -7.17 0.86
C ASN A 225 5.81 -7.17 1.99
N LEU A 226 5.20 -6.03 2.20
CA LEU A 226 4.14 -5.84 3.18
C LEU A 226 2.79 -5.76 2.45
N PRO A 227 1.76 -6.48 2.92
CA PRO A 227 0.43 -6.37 2.34
C PRO A 227 -0.12 -4.96 2.54
N MET A 228 -0.84 -4.44 1.54
CA MET A 228 -1.48 -3.14 1.63
C MET A 228 -2.63 -3.19 2.63
N ALA A 229 -2.45 -2.65 3.84
CA ALA A 229 -3.52 -2.55 4.83
C ALA A 229 -4.22 -1.20 4.76
N ASN A 230 -5.54 -1.22 4.82
CA ASN A 230 -6.32 0.00 4.92
C ASN A 230 -6.40 0.46 6.38
N LEU A 231 -5.64 1.47 6.72
CA LEU A 231 -5.61 2.04 8.07
C LEU A 231 -6.61 3.17 8.30
N SER A 232 -7.26 3.69 7.24
CA SER A 232 -8.21 4.79 7.33
C SER A 232 -9.66 4.32 7.47
N TYR A 233 -10.48 5.06 8.22
CA TYR A 233 -11.93 4.81 8.31
C TYR A 233 -12.68 5.20 7.04
N ILE A 234 -12.30 6.27 6.40
CA ILE A 234 -13.12 6.96 5.40
C ILE A 234 -12.60 6.74 3.99
N THR A 235 -11.27 6.65 3.84
CA THR A 235 -10.64 6.43 2.53
C THR A 235 -10.22 4.99 2.39
N GLN A 236 -10.65 4.32 1.34
CA GLN A 236 -10.27 2.94 1.04
C GLN A 236 -9.68 2.86 -0.37
N HIS A 237 -8.49 2.32 -0.45
CA HIS A 237 -7.92 1.93 -1.74
C HIS A 237 -8.52 0.59 -2.17
N ASN A 238 -8.88 0.44 -3.44
CA ASN A 238 -9.56 -0.77 -3.94
C ASN A 238 -8.75 -2.06 -3.77
N GLU A 239 -7.44 -1.95 -3.68
CA GLU A 239 -6.50 -3.07 -3.59
C GLU A 239 -6.04 -3.35 -2.14
N SER A 240 -6.38 -2.47 -1.18
CA SER A 240 -5.98 -2.63 0.21
C SER A 240 -6.90 -3.57 0.98
N PHE A 241 -6.32 -4.37 1.85
CA PHE A 241 -7.06 -5.22 2.78
C PHE A 241 -7.65 -4.37 3.91
N SER A 242 -8.88 -4.69 4.29
CA SER A 242 -9.63 -3.91 5.26
C SER A 242 -9.38 -4.33 6.71
N LEU A 243 -9.04 -5.60 6.94
CA LEU A 243 -8.95 -6.20 8.28
C LEU A 243 -7.53 -6.70 8.63
N ILE A 244 -6.56 -6.57 7.74
CA ILE A 244 -5.15 -6.81 8.07
C ILE A 244 -4.64 -5.66 8.94
N ASN A 245 -3.99 -5.99 10.06
CA ASN A 245 -3.31 -5.02 10.90
C ASN A 245 -2.01 -4.53 10.22
N ASN A 246 -1.49 -3.39 10.68
CA ASN A 246 -0.21 -2.87 10.20
C ASN A 246 0.89 -3.90 10.45
N MET A 247 1.65 -4.25 9.40
CA MET A 247 2.77 -5.21 9.42
C MET A 247 2.39 -6.61 9.95
N GLU A 248 1.14 -7.03 9.85
CA GLU A 248 0.68 -8.32 10.36
C GLU A 248 1.35 -9.50 9.65
N PHE A 249 1.53 -9.42 8.33
CA PHE A 249 2.20 -10.46 7.55
C PHE A 249 3.47 -9.92 6.89
N LEU A 250 4.55 -10.67 6.99
CA LEU A 250 5.84 -10.38 6.37
C LEU A 250 6.13 -11.45 5.33
N ASN A 251 6.36 -11.02 4.09
CA ASN A 251 6.56 -11.92 2.98
C ASN A 251 7.75 -11.48 2.12
N ASP A 252 8.55 -12.41 1.65
CA ASP A 252 9.53 -12.13 0.59
C ASP A 252 8.95 -12.41 -0.80
N ARG A 253 7.92 -13.23 -0.89
CA ARG A 253 7.14 -13.47 -2.12
C ARG A 253 5.66 -13.43 -1.79
N TYR A 254 4.88 -12.84 -2.68
CA TYR A 254 3.43 -12.81 -2.52
C TYR A 254 2.70 -12.82 -3.85
N ALA A 255 1.47 -13.29 -3.82
CA ALA A 255 0.47 -13.10 -4.85
C ALA A 255 -0.84 -12.65 -4.18
N SER A 256 -1.51 -11.68 -4.76
CA SER A 256 -2.79 -11.16 -4.25
C SER A 256 -3.81 -11.00 -5.37
N LEU A 257 -5.08 -11.17 -5.01
CA LEU A 257 -6.22 -11.02 -5.90
C LEU A 257 -7.29 -10.18 -5.21
N ALA A 258 -7.76 -9.13 -5.87
CA ALA A 258 -8.88 -8.31 -5.46
C ALA A 258 -9.97 -8.35 -6.53
N LEU A 259 -11.16 -8.78 -6.15
CA LEU A 259 -12.35 -8.82 -6.97
C LEU A 259 -13.37 -7.84 -6.39
N THR A 260 -13.88 -6.93 -7.20
CA THR A 260 -14.96 -6.01 -6.82
C THR A 260 -16.08 -6.10 -7.84
N TYR A 261 -17.23 -6.62 -7.42
CA TYR A 261 -18.42 -6.75 -8.24
C TYR A 261 -19.45 -5.69 -7.84
N ASP A 262 -19.77 -4.82 -8.77
CA ASP A 262 -20.77 -3.76 -8.64
C ASP A 262 -21.99 -4.14 -9.47
N MET A 263 -23.10 -4.45 -8.82
CA MET A 263 -24.35 -4.87 -9.47
C MET A 263 -25.21 -3.71 -10.01
N ASN A 264 -24.75 -2.48 -9.84
CA ASN A 264 -25.41 -1.28 -10.35
C ASN A 264 -26.89 -1.15 -9.94
N GLY A 265 -27.24 -1.63 -8.75
CA GLY A 265 -28.61 -1.58 -8.21
C GLY A 265 -29.55 -2.66 -8.75
N LYS A 266 -29.02 -3.73 -9.34
CA LYS A 266 -29.86 -4.78 -9.96
C LYS A 266 -30.85 -5.43 -9.01
N LEU A 267 -30.45 -5.66 -7.76
CA LEU A 267 -31.34 -6.21 -6.71
C LEU A 267 -32.20 -5.10 -6.11
N PHE A 268 -31.60 -4.00 -5.71
CA PHE A 268 -32.30 -2.91 -5.01
C PHE A 268 -33.36 -2.21 -5.87
N ASN A 269 -33.15 -2.14 -7.18
CA ASN A 269 -34.14 -1.57 -8.09
C ASN A 269 -35.43 -2.41 -8.25
N ARG A 270 -35.45 -3.68 -7.74
CA ARG A 270 -36.64 -4.51 -7.67
C ARG A 270 -37.53 -4.18 -6.47
N ILE A 271 -36.97 -3.49 -5.46
CA ILE A 271 -37.70 -3.13 -4.24
C ILE A 271 -38.19 -1.68 -4.40
N PRO A 272 -39.53 -1.44 -4.44
CA PRO A 272 -40.09 -0.14 -4.82
C PRO A 272 -39.57 1.07 -4.01
N LEU A 273 -39.42 0.90 -2.69
CA LEU A 273 -38.91 1.97 -1.81
C LEU A 273 -37.41 2.22 -2.02
N ILE A 274 -36.60 1.15 -2.09
CA ILE A 274 -35.15 1.25 -2.25
C ILE A 274 -34.78 1.79 -3.64
N LYS A 275 -35.56 1.43 -4.67
CA LYS A 275 -35.39 1.98 -6.02
C LYS A 275 -35.40 3.51 -6.05
N LYS A 276 -36.25 4.15 -5.23
CA LYS A 276 -36.31 5.61 -5.13
C LYS A 276 -35.04 6.23 -4.52
N LEU A 277 -34.38 5.48 -3.64
CA LEU A 277 -33.12 5.90 -3.00
C LEU A 277 -31.92 5.79 -3.92
N LYS A 278 -32.03 5.06 -5.04
CA LYS A 278 -30.95 4.79 -6.00
C LYS A 278 -29.71 4.15 -5.39
N TRP A 279 -29.90 3.39 -4.31
CA TRP A 279 -28.82 2.64 -3.67
C TRP A 279 -28.34 1.53 -4.60
N ARG A 280 -27.06 1.17 -4.47
CA ARG A 280 -26.43 0.16 -5.31
C ARG A 280 -25.62 -0.79 -4.43
N GLU A 281 -25.67 -2.07 -4.77
CA GLU A 281 -24.96 -3.14 -4.08
C GLU A 281 -23.58 -3.39 -4.66
N THR A 282 -22.62 -3.71 -3.79
CA THR A 282 -21.27 -4.12 -4.16
C THR A 282 -20.85 -5.33 -3.32
N PHE A 283 -20.09 -6.22 -3.93
CA PHE A 283 -19.49 -7.39 -3.31
C PHE A 283 -17.99 -7.36 -3.59
N ARG A 284 -17.19 -7.68 -2.58
CA ARG A 284 -15.75 -7.75 -2.75
C ARG A 284 -15.19 -9.01 -2.12
N ILE A 285 -14.22 -9.59 -2.78
CA ILE A 285 -13.39 -10.68 -2.26
C ILE A 285 -11.95 -10.27 -2.46
N ARG A 286 -11.14 -10.38 -1.42
CA ARG A 286 -9.72 -10.11 -1.47
C ARG A 286 -8.98 -11.28 -0.85
N GLY A 287 -7.94 -11.71 -1.52
CA GLY A 287 -7.09 -12.78 -1.05
C GLY A 287 -5.61 -12.45 -1.28
N MET A 288 -4.78 -12.99 -0.42
CA MET A 288 -3.33 -12.93 -0.55
C MET A 288 -2.72 -14.23 -0.05
N TYR A 289 -1.76 -14.71 -0.80
CA TYR A 289 -0.86 -15.76 -0.35
C TYR A 289 0.57 -15.23 -0.37
N GLY A 290 1.30 -15.46 0.70
CA GLY A 290 2.68 -15.02 0.82
C GLY A 290 3.54 -16.05 1.52
N THR A 291 4.82 -16.01 1.25
CA THR A 291 5.82 -16.86 1.89
C THR A 291 6.96 -16.01 2.41
N LEU A 292 7.58 -16.47 3.47
CA LEU A 292 8.84 -15.93 3.98
C LEU A 292 9.85 -17.07 4.02
N THR A 293 10.86 -17.00 3.14
CA THR A 293 11.93 -18.01 3.12
C THR A 293 12.80 -17.90 4.35
N ASP A 294 13.41 -18.99 4.75
CA ASP A 294 14.23 -19.07 5.96
C ASP A 294 15.39 -18.07 5.97
N LYS A 295 15.91 -17.70 4.78
CA LYS A 295 16.96 -16.67 4.65
C LYS A 295 16.55 -15.28 5.10
N ASN A 296 15.25 -14.96 5.06
CA ASN A 296 14.67 -13.67 5.46
C ASN A 296 13.96 -13.74 6.82
N ASN A 297 13.94 -14.91 7.44
CA ASN A 297 13.34 -15.12 8.74
C ASN A 297 14.43 -15.01 9.84
N PRO A 298 14.41 -13.98 10.71
CA PRO A 298 15.44 -13.83 11.74
C PRO A 298 15.46 -14.95 12.77
N TYR A 299 14.37 -15.72 12.90
CA TYR A 299 14.28 -16.83 13.85
C TYR A 299 14.77 -18.16 13.26
N LYS A 300 15.10 -18.21 11.99
CA LYS A 300 15.59 -19.40 11.28
C LYS A 300 16.95 -19.18 10.60
N SER A 301 17.28 -17.93 10.31
CA SER A 301 18.53 -17.55 9.65
C SER A 301 19.60 -17.19 10.66
N HIS A 302 20.84 -17.61 10.41
CA HIS A 302 22.02 -17.18 11.18
C HIS A 302 22.59 -15.82 10.71
N ASN A 303 21.86 -15.09 9.85
CA ASN A 303 22.33 -13.82 9.32
C ASN A 303 22.06 -12.69 10.32
N GLY A 304 23.09 -12.19 10.97
CA GLY A 304 23.04 -11.07 11.92
C GLY A 304 22.64 -9.72 11.33
N GLU A 305 22.48 -9.61 10.01
CA GLU A 305 21.96 -8.39 9.37
C GLU A 305 20.43 -8.30 9.40
N LEU A 306 19.73 -9.37 9.79
CA LEU A 306 18.28 -9.38 9.91
C LEU A 306 17.84 -8.74 11.22
N PHE A 307 16.64 -8.16 11.21
CA PHE A 307 16.02 -7.59 12.39
C PHE A 307 14.96 -8.52 12.95
N LEU A 308 14.90 -8.59 14.27
CA LEU A 308 13.82 -9.26 15.01
C LEU A 308 12.48 -8.60 14.67
N PHE A 309 11.41 -9.39 14.58
CA PHE A 309 10.09 -8.86 14.27
C PHE A 309 9.58 -7.97 15.41
N PRO A 310 8.78 -6.94 15.10
CA PRO A 310 8.21 -6.07 16.11
C PRO A 310 7.39 -6.85 17.13
N MET A 311 7.58 -6.53 18.41
CA MET A 311 6.89 -7.18 19.52
C MET A 311 6.05 -6.18 20.30
N ARG A 312 4.93 -6.64 20.83
CA ARG A 312 4.08 -5.92 21.77
C ARG A 312 3.86 -6.79 22.99
N ASP A 313 4.27 -6.31 24.17
CA ASP A 313 4.11 -7.03 25.43
C ASP A 313 4.70 -8.47 25.37
N GLY A 314 5.85 -8.64 24.69
CA GLY A 314 6.51 -9.93 24.51
C GLY A 314 5.91 -10.85 23.43
N VAL A 315 4.88 -10.40 22.70
CA VAL A 315 4.25 -11.18 21.63
C VAL A 315 4.57 -10.54 20.28
N PRO A 316 5.06 -11.32 19.28
CA PRO A 316 5.27 -10.79 17.93
C PRO A 316 3.98 -10.23 17.33
N THR A 317 4.06 -9.03 16.76
CA THR A 317 2.93 -8.40 16.05
C THR A 317 2.90 -8.78 14.58
N SER A 318 3.97 -9.37 14.09
CA SER A 318 4.13 -9.81 12.70
C SER A 318 4.21 -11.33 12.64
N HIS A 319 3.58 -11.90 11.62
CA HIS A 319 3.45 -13.34 11.45
C HIS A 319 3.93 -13.77 10.07
N VAL A 320 4.37 -15.02 9.97
CA VAL A 320 4.65 -15.69 8.70
C VAL A 320 3.39 -16.46 8.28
N MET A 321 3.00 -16.34 7.03
CA MET A 321 1.85 -17.10 6.51
C MET A 321 2.18 -18.59 6.41
N GLY A 322 1.21 -19.42 6.75
CA GLY A 322 1.28 -20.87 6.55
C GLY A 322 0.85 -21.27 5.12
N SER A 323 0.33 -22.48 4.97
CA SER A 323 -0.19 -22.98 3.68
C SER A 323 -1.53 -22.37 3.28
N THR A 324 -2.23 -21.73 4.21
CA THR A 324 -3.56 -21.15 3.98
C THR A 324 -3.42 -19.69 3.50
N PRO A 325 -4.10 -19.28 2.40
CA PRO A 325 -4.12 -17.88 2.01
C PRO A 325 -4.94 -17.03 2.99
N TYR A 326 -4.57 -15.75 3.13
CA TYR A 326 -5.42 -14.76 3.77
C TYR A 326 -6.61 -14.44 2.87
N LEU A 327 -7.82 -14.45 3.42
CA LEU A 327 -9.05 -14.14 2.69
C LEU A 327 -9.94 -13.21 3.52
N GLU A 328 -10.49 -12.19 2.86
CA GLU A 328 -11.58 -11.36 3.38
C GLU A 328 -12.66 -11.17 2.31
N ALA A 329 -13.89 -11.11 2.75
CA ALA A 329 -15.04 -10.82 1.88
C ALA A 329 -15.84 -9.65 2.44
N SER A 330 -16.48 -8.90 1.58
CA SER A 330 -17.33 -7.81 2.00
C SER A 330 -18.58 -7.65 1.14
N ILE A 331 -19.61 -7.08 1.76
CA ILE A 331 -20.83 -6.66 1.12
C ILE A 331 -21.08 -5.20 1.47
N GLY A 332 -21.44 -4.39 0.49
CA GLY A 332 -21.59 -2.96 0.67
C GLY A 332 -22.77 -2.37 -0.08
N ILE A 333 -23.17 -1.20 0.39
CA ILE A 333 -24.17 -0.34 -0.25
C ILE A 333 -23.49 0.98 -0.54
N TYR A 334 -23.52 1.42 -1.80
CA TYR A 334 -23.01 2.71 -2.18
C TYR A 334 -24.08 3.59 -2.84
N ASN A 335 -23.72 4.82 -3.12
CA ASN A 335 -24.63 5.85 -3.60
C ASN A 335 -25.70 6.26 -2.56
N ILE A 336 -25.45 6.07 -1.27
CA ILE A 336 -26.29 6.57 -0.19
C ILE A 336 -26.14 8.10 -0.18
N PHE A 337 -27.27 8.80 -0.40
CA PHE A 337 -27.29 10.26 -0.59
C PHE A 337 -26.32 10.79 -1.67
N LYS A 338 -25.96 9.96 -2.68
CA LYS A 338 -24.97 10.23 -3.73
C LYS A 338 -23.53 10.45 -3.24
N LEU A 339 -23.25 10.17 -1.98
CA LEU A 339 -21.99 10.50 -1.31
C LEU A 339 -21.41 9.36 -0.50
N LEU A 340 -22.24 8.62 0.22
CA LEU A 340 -21.80 7.67 1.23
C LEU A 340 -21.80 6.24 0.68
N HIS A 341 -20.75 5.50 1.05
CA HIS A 341 -20.61 4.07 0.88
C HIS A 341 -20.43 3.43 2.26
N ILE A 342 -21.20 2.39 2.54
CA ILE A 342 -21.12 1.58 3.77
C ILE A 342 -20.83 0.16 3.36
N GLU A 343 -19.87 -0.48 3.98
CA GLU A 343 -19.43 -1.83 3.67
C GLU A 343 -19.20 -2.63 4.97
N TYR A 344 -19.81 -3.80 5.05
CA TYR A 344 -19.50 -4.81 6.06
C TYR A 344 -18.42 -5.74 5.51
N VAL A 345 -17.35 -5.91 6.24
CA VAL A 345 -16.20 -6.75 5.86
C VAL A 345 -16.02 -7.84 6.89
N ARG A 346 -15.78 -9.06 6.42
CA ARG A 346 -15.49 -10.23 7.26
C ARG A 346 -14.19 -10.89 6.82
N ARG A 347 -13.32 -11.14 7.80
CA ARG A 347 -12.12 -11.94 7.67
C ARG A 347 -12.49 -13.42 7.71
N LEU A 348 -12.02 -14.21 6.74
CA LEU A 348 -12.40 -15.61 6.57
C LEU A 348 -11.32 -16.58 7.07
N THR A 349 -10.05 -16.15 7.08
CA THR A 349 -8.90 -16.97 7.49
C THR A 349 -8.05 -16.23 8.52
N TYR A 350 -7.17 -16.95 9.24
CA TYR A 350 -6.30 -16.40 10.29
C TYR A 350 -7.07 -15.65 11.39
N THR A 351 -8.25 -16.16 11.75
CA THR A 351 -9.13 -15.55 12.75
C THR A 351 -8.69 -15.81 14.19
N ASP A 352 -7.74 -16.72 14.39
CA ASP A 352 -7.26 -17.17 15.69
C ASP A 352 -6.04 -16.40 16.19
N ILE A 353 -5.48 -15.51 15.35
CA ILE A 353 -4.36 -14.64 15.74
C ILE A 353 -4.84 -13.67 16.82
N PRO A 354 -4.12 -13.55 17.96
CA PRO A 354 -4.50 -12.61 19.00
C PRO A 354 -4.54 -11.16 18.52
N GLY A 355 -5.59 -10.42 18.91
CA GLY A 355 -5.72 -9.00 18.60
C GLY A 355 -6.19 -8.65 17.19
N VAL A 356 -6.53 -9.64 16.35
CA VAL A 356 -7.11 -9.38 15.02
C VAL A 356 -8.60 -9.12 15.11
N LYS A 357 -9.11 -8.27 14.22
CA LYS A 357 -10.54 -8.06 14.02
C LYS A 357 -11.08 -9.09 13.02
N LYS A 358 -12.15 -9.79 13.40
CA LYS A 358 -12.81 -10.79 12.54
C LYS A 358 -13.76 -10.16 11.54
N ASP A 359 -14.34 -9.02 11.90
CA ASP A 359 -15.28 -8.27 11.07
C ASP A 359 -15.23 -6.77 11.39
N GLY A 360 -15.85 -5.98 10.54
CA GLY A 360 -15.90 -4.53 10.72
C GLY A 360 -16.80 -3.84 9.70
N ILE A 361 -17.26 -2.65 10.06
CA ILE A 361 -18.01 -1.78 9.16
C ILE A 361 -17.06 -0.68 8.66
N ARG A 362 -17.08 -0.44 7.36
CA ARG A 362 -16.30 0.58 6.68
C ARG A 362 -17.22 1.64 6.10
N PHE A 363 -16.77 2.87 6.18
CA PHE A 363 -17.43 4.01 5.57
C PHE A 363 -16.49 4.62 4.53
N MET A 364 -17.03 5.02 3.39
CA MET A 364 -16.29 5.79 2.38
C MET A 364 -17.14 6.95 1.92
N ILE A 365 -16.50 8.09 1.70
CA ILE A 365 -17.09 9.24 1.06
C ILE A 365 -16.62 9.24 -0.40
N LEU A 366 -17.53 8.97 -1.31
CA LEU A 366 -17.30 8.93 -2.76
C LEU A 366 -18.36 9.78 -3.44
N MET A 367 -17.96 10.90 -4.02
CA MET A 367 -18.85 11.65 -4.91
C MET A 367 -18.91 10.94 -6.27
N ILE A 368 -20.05 10.36 -6.59
CA ILE A 368 -20.32 9.79 -7.93
C ILE A 368 -21.18 10.80 -8.66
N PHE A 369 -20.58 11.47 -9.62
CA PHE A 369 -21.26 12.40 -10.51
C PHE A 369 -21.82 11.68 -11.73
#